data_4412259cadea9919f4d86fafb642fd49
#
_entry.id   4412259cadea9919f4d86fafb642fd49
#
_cell.length_a   1.000
_cell.length_b   1.000
_cell.length_c   1.000
_cell.angle_alpha   90.00
_cell.angle_beta   90.00
_cell.angle_gamma   90.00
#
_symmetry.space_group_name_H-M   'P 1'
#
loop_
_entity.id
_entity.type
_entity.pdbx_description
1 polymer ?
#
loop_
_entity_poly.entity_id
_entity_poly.type
_entity_poly.pdbx_seq_one_letter_code
_entity_poly.pdbx_strand_id
1 'polypeptide(L)'
;WLESLVVALEELDYAALDATRRIDLQLMFSAARVEHQELLEQDWRHRDPLRYLPVGEIFQLTLHQPEDVRDALAGLLRQVPVYLRRALAQLRAMAELIAPESLVAAVDEAERGRCYLRELAGSYWMRRHCHGWSEIEGLVDGACDAFIAYREALRGEIAGRAKGPLGCGEDHMRFLLRHRHFM
;
A
#
# COMPACT_ATOMS: atom_id res chain seq x y z
N TRP A 1 1.38 -18.85 5.51
CA TRP A 1 2.56 -18.33 6.21
C TRP A 1 2.19 -17.54 7.47
N LEU A 2 1.30 -16.53 7.44
CA LEU A 2 0.88 -15.76 8.64
C LEU A 2 0.24 -16.65 9.71
N GLU A 3 -0.66 -17.54 9.33
CA GLU A 3 -1.26 -18.52 10.26
C GLU A 3 -0.21 -19.39 10.93
N SER A 4 0.73 -19.92 10.14
CA SER A 4 1.82 -20.75 10.67
C SER A 4 2.74 -19.94 11.60
N LEU A 5 2.96 -18.64 11.31
CA LEU A 5 3.73 -17.76 12.17
C LEU A 5 3.01 -17.51 13.51
N VAL A 6 1.70 -17.23 13.47
CA VAL A 6 0.90 -17.03 14.70
C VAL A 6 0.96 -18.28 15.58
N VAL A 7 0.74 -19.46 15.00
CA VAL A 7 0.83 -20.73 15.74
C VAL A 7 2.22 -20.94 16.34
N ALA A 8 3.28 -20.72 15.57
CA ALA A 8 4.66 -20.88 16.08
C ALA A 8 4.98 -19.90 17.21
N LEU A 9 4.45 -18.69 17.20
CA LEU A 9 4.61 -17.72 18.29
C LEU A 9 3.80 -18.10 19.52
N GLU A 10 2.63 -18.75 19.37
CA GLU A 10 1.80 -19.26 20.49
C GLU A 10 2.46 -20.45 21.21
N GLU A 11 3.27 -21.25 20.50
CA GLU A 11 3.96 -22.41 21.06
C GLU A 11 5.20 -22.05 21.88
N LEU A 12 5.68 -20.80 21.82
CA LEU A 12 6.85 -20.38 22.60
C LEU A 12 6.52 -20.29 24.10
N ASP A 13 7.40 -20.89 24.92
CA ASP A 13 7.26 -20.82 26.38
C ASP A 13 7.57 -19.40 26.89
N TYR A 14 6.52 -18.63 27.09
CA TYR A 14 6.60 -17.25 27.59
C TYR A 14 7.31 -17.17 28.96
N ALA A 15 7.16 -18.19 29.81
CA ALA A 15 7.75 -18.19 31.15
C ALA A 15 9.28 -18.35 31.13
N ALA A 16 9.82 -19.03 30.11
CA ALA A 16 11.24 -19.23 29.92
C ALA A 16 11.98 -18.00 29.38
N LEU A 17 11.27 -16.98 28.92
CA LEU A 17 11.86 -15.77 28.34
C LEU A 17 12.18 -14.72 29.42
N ASP A 18 13.28 -13.98 29.19
CA ASP A 18 13.57 -12.77 29.96
C ASP A 18 12.60 -11.63 29.63
N ALA A 19 12.64 -10.53 30.41
CA ALA A 19 11.69 -9.43 30.29
C ALA A 19 11.73 -8.76 28.89
N THR A 20 12.90 -8.59 28.29
CA THR A 20 13.06 -7.99 26.96
C THR A 20 12.46 -8.88 25.89
N ARG A 21 12.80 -10.17 25.89
CA ARG A 21 12.28 -11.15 24.93
C ARG A 21 10.77 -11.35 25.04
N ARG A 22 10.19 -11.20 26.26
CA ARG A 22 8.73 -11.21 26.44
C ARG A 22 8.07 -10.04 25.71
N ILE A 23 8.66 -8.84 25.79
CA ILE A 23 8.15 -7.66 25.09
C ILE A 23 8.26 -7.89 23.56
N ASP A 24 9.41 -8.36 23.08
CA ASP A 24 9.62 -8.63 21.66
C ASP A 24 8.62 -9.67 21.14
N LEU A 25 8.41 -10.76 21.86
CA LEU A 25 7.42 -11.79 21.52
C LEU A 25 6.01 -11.20 21.45
N GLN A 26 5.63 -10.37 22.42
CA GLN A 26 4.31 -9.74 22.45
C GLN A 26 4.11 -8.79 21.27
N LEU A 27 5.13 -8.01 20.90
CA LEU A 27 5.11 -7.13 19.73
C LEU A 27 4.99 -7.92 18.42
N MET A 28 5.81 -8.97 18.26
CA MET A 28 5.77 -9.84 17.07
C MET A 28 4.41 -10.53 16.92
N PHE A 29 3.89 -11.07 18.02
CA PHE A 29 2.59 -11.75 18.04
C PHE A 29 1.45 -10.79 17.70
N SER A 30 1.45 -9.61 18.29
CA SER A 30 0.45 -8.59 17.98
C SER A 30 0.54 -8.10 16.54
N ALA A 31 1.74 -7.87 16.00
CA ALA A 31 1.94 -7.50 14.62
C ALA A 31 1.44 -8.59 13.66
N ALA A 32 1.78 -9.87 13.91
CA ALA A 32 1.33 -10.98 13.09
C ALA A 32 -0.20 -11.14 13.10
N ARG A 33 -0.84 -10.96 14.26
CA ARG A 33 -2.31 -11.01 14.38
C ARG A 33 -3.00 -9.86 13.64
N VAL A 34 -2.47 -8.64 13.77
CA VAL A 34 -3.02 -7.48 13.05
C VAL A 34 -2.93 -7.70 11.55
N GLU A 35 -1.77 -8.13 11.04
CA GLU A 35 -1.58 -8.39 9.62
C GLU A 35 -2.49 -9.51 9.12
N HIS A 36 -2.63 -10.60 9.90
CA HIS A 36 -3.54 -11.69 9.57
C HIS A 36 -4.97 -11.20 9.42
N GLN A 37 -5.47 -10.43 10.38
CA GLN A 37 -6.83 -9.93 10.36
C GLN A 37 -7.06 -8.92 9.23
N GLU A 38 -6.12 -8.02 8.98
CA GLU A 38 -6.21 -7.04 7.90
C GLU A 38 -6.23 -7.70 6.51
N LEU A 39 -5.48 -8.80 6.32
CA LEU A 39 -5.39 -9.49 5.03
C LEU A 39 -6.50 -10.51 4.79
N LEU A 40 -6.93 -11.25 5.81
CA LEU A 40 -7.84 -12.39 5.64
C LEU A 40 -9.28 -12.06 6.05
N GLU A 41 -9.49 -11.28 7.09
CA GLU A 41 -10.84 -10.95 7.57
C GLU A 41 -11.35 -9.63 6.99
N GLN A 42 -10.54 -8.58 7.03
CA GLN A 42 -10.91 -7.28 6.47
C GLN A 42 -10.72 -7.23 4.96
N ASP A 43 -9.74 -7.96 4.46
CA ASP A 43 -9.37 -8.06 3.04
C ASP A 43 -9.34 -6.69 2.32
N TRP A 44 -8.48 -5.81 2.82
CA TRP A 44 -8.31 -4.46 2.30
C TRP A 44 -8.08 -4.42 0.77
N ARG A 45 -7.55 -5.50 0.18
CA ARG A 45 -7.30 -5.62 -1.25
C ARG A 45 -8.57 -5.44 -2.10
N HIS A 46 -9.72 -5.74 -1.52
CA HIS A 46 -11.02 -5.59 -2.18
C HIS A 46 -11.80 -4.35 -1.72
N ARG A 47 -11.32 -3.63 -0.70
CA ARG A 47 -12.06 -2.54 -0.05
C ARG A 47 -11.37 -1.19 -0.12
N ASP A 48 -10.03 -1.17 -0.18
CA ASP A 48 -9.27 0.07 -0.07
C ASP A 48 -8.44 0.34 -1.33
N PRO A 49 -9.01 1.08 -2.29
CA PRO A 49 -8.31 1.44 -3.52
C PRO A 49 -7.11 2.38 -3.28
N LEU A 50 -7.08 3.10 -2.16
CA LEU A 50 -6.02 4.06 -1.82
C LEU A 50 -4.68 3.34 -1.56
N ARG A 51 -4.72 2.19 -0.89
CA ARG A 51 -3.51 1.39 -0.54
C ARG A 51 -2.74 0.85 -1.74
N TYR A 52 -3.35 0.87 -2.93
CA TYR A 52 -2.66 0.44 -4.15
C TYR A 52 -1.83 1.54 -4.82
N LEU A 53 -1.90 2.77 -4.36
CA LEU A 53 -1.18 3.88 -4.99
C LEU A 53 0.23 3.99 -4.41
N PRO A 54 1.29 3.69 -5.20
CA PRO A 54 2.67 3.60 -4.71
C PRO A 54 3.35 4.99 -4.63
N VAL A 55 2.58 6.02 -4.27
CA VAL A 55 3.11 7.39 -4.18
C VAL A 55 4.07 7.52 -3.01
N GLY A 56 3.71 6.90 -1.88
CA GLY A 56 4.53 6.89 -0.67
C GLY A 56 5.87 6.21 -0.88
N GLU A 57 5.90 5.06 -1.55
CA GLU A 57 7.10 4.29 -1.85
C GLU A 57 8.05 5.07 -2.77
N ILE A 58 7.51 5.73 -3.81
CA ILE A 58 8.30 6.59 -4.69
C ILE A 58 8.88 7.77 -3.91
N PHE A 59 8.08 8.40 -3.06
CA PHE A 59 8.53 9.51 -2.22
C PHE A 59 9.64 9.07 -1.24
N GLN A 60 9.51 7.92 -0.59
CA GLN A 60 10.51 7.38 0.33
C GLN A 60 11.87 7.16 -0.36
N LEU A 61 11.90 6.69 -1.60
CA LEU A 61 13.15 6.55 -2.36
C LEU A 61 13.85 7.91 -2.55
N THR A 62 13.11 8.99 -2.76
CA THR A 62 13.71 10.32 -2.91
C THR A 62 14.26 10.88 -1.60
N LEU A 63 13.72 10.45 -0.45
CA LEU A 63 14.18 10.87 0.87
C LEU A 63 15.40 10.07 1.35
N HIS A 64 15.33 8.74 1.27
CA HIS A 64 16.36 7.86 1.85
C HIS A 64 17.59 7.68 0.95
N GLN A 65 17.45 7.90 -0.34
CA GLN A 65 18.54 7.91 -1.33
C GLN A 65 19.53 6.74 -1.15
N PRO A 66 19.10 5.47 -1.30
CA PRO A 66 20.00 4.35 -1.23
C PRO A 66 21.09 4.47 -2.32
N GLU A 67 22.20 3.76 -2.19
CA GLU A 67 23.32 3.83 -3.15
C GLU A 67 22.88 3.51 -4.59
N ASP A 68 21.92 2.60 -4.74
CA ASP A 68 21.31 2.16 -5.99
C ASP A 68 19.98 2.86 -6.31
N VAL A 69 19.74 4.07 -5.81
CA VAL A 69 18.45 4.78 -5.91
C VAL A 69 17.91 4.87 -7.34
N ARG A 70 18.79 5.00 -8.33
CA ARG A 70 18.41 5.02 -9.74
C ARG A 70 17.75 3.71 -10.18
N ASP A 71 18.40 2.58 -9.88
CA ASP A 71 17.92 1.26 -10.29
C ASP A 71 16.67 0.86 -9.49
N ALA A 72 16.62 1.24 -8.21
CA ALA A 72 15.45 1.07 -7.36
C ALA A 72 14.24 1.86 -7.91
N LEU A 73 14.44 3.13 -8.29
CA LEU A 73 13.38 3.94 -8.90
C LEU A 73 12.92 3.35 -10.23
N ALA A 74 13.85 2.91 -11.09
CA ALA A 74 13.51 2.26 -12.35
C ALA A 74 12.70 0.99 -12.14
N GLY A 75 13.12 0.16 -11.20
CA GLY A 75 12.44 -1.09 -10.85
C GLY A 75 11.01 -0.81 -10.40
N LEU A 76 10.83 0.18 -9.54
CA LEU A 76 9.52 0.59 -9.05
C LEU A 76 8.63 1.12 -10.18
N LEU A 77 9.11 2.09 -10.97
CA LEU A 77 8.34 2.69 -12.07
C LEU A 77 7.92 1.67 -13.12
N ARG A 78 8.76 0.69 -13.47
CA ARG A 78 8.40 -0.41 -14.40
C ARG A 78 7.26 -1.26 -13.87
N GLN A 79 7.17 -1.44 -12.56
CA GLN A 79 6.14 -2.28 -11.95
C GLN A 79 4.79 -1.58 -11.82
N VAL A 80 4.75 -0.26 -11.68
CA VAL A 80 3.51 0.52 -11.49
C VAL A 80 2.39 0.14 -12.47
N PRO A 81 2.60 0.06 -13.80
CA PRO A 81 1.52 -0.27 -14.74
C PRO A 81 0.93 -1.67 -14.53
N VAL A 82 1.77 -2.66 -14.24
CA VAL A 82 1.33 -4.05 -14.01
C VAL A 82 0.63 -4.16 -12.65
N TYR A 83 1.18 -3.51 -11.64
CA TYR A 83 0.66 -3.52 -10.29
C TYR A 83 -0.74 -2.88 -10.21
N LEU A 84 -0.93 -1.67 -10.76
CA LEU A 84 -2.22 -0.99 -10.74
C LEU A 84 -3.28 -1.72 -11.60
N ARG A 85 -2.88 -2.37 -12.69
CA ARG A 85 -3.77 -3.22 -13.49
C ARG A 85 -4.28 -4.43 -12.71
N ARG A 86 -3.40 -5.08 -11.92
CA ARG A 86 -3.77 -6.19 -11.03
C ARG A 86 -4.67 -5.72 -9.89
N ALA A 87 -4.37 -4.56 -9.32
CA ALA A 87 -5.20 -3.93 -8.31
C ALA A 87 -6.65 -3.71 -8.81
N LEU A 88 -6.80 -3.15 -10.01
CA LEU A 88 -8.12 -2.96 -10.61
C LEU A 88 -8.89 -4.27 -10.79
N ALA A 89 -8.22 -5.36 -11.15
CA ALA A 89 -8.88 -6.66 -11.28
C ALA A 89 -9.47 -7.14 -9.94
N GLN A 90 -8.74 -6.95 -8.84
CA GLN A 90 -9.22 -7.28 -7.50
C GLN A 90 -10.37 -6.37 -7.05
N LEU A 91 -10.22 -5.06 -7.23
CA LEU A 91 -11.26 -4.09 -6.86
C LEU A 91 -12.56 -4.28 -7.64
N ARG A 92 -12.47 -4.65 -8.93
CA ARG A 92 -13.65 -4.96 -9.76
C ARG A 92 -14.40 -6.18 -9.27
N ALA A 93 -13.70 -7.18 -8.75
CA ALA A 93 -14.32 -8.41 -8.28
C ALA A 93 -15.34 -8.17 -7.14
N MET A 94 -15.04 -7.21 -6.26
CA MET A 94 -15.85 -6.91 -5.07
C MET A 94 -16.08 -5.39 -4.89
N ALA A 95 -16.39 -4.69 -5.98
CA ALA A 95 -16.56 -3.23 -5.97
C ALA A 95 -17.62 -2.72 -4.97
N GLU A 96 -18.60 -3.54 -4.64
CA GLU A 96 -19.63 -3.25 -3.65
C GLU A 96 -19.12 -3.15 -2.21
N LEU A 97 -17.93 -3.69 -1.93
CA LEU A 97 -17.30 -3.58 -0.60
C LEU A 97 -16.53 -2.27 -0.41
N ILE A 98 -16.31 -1.52 -1.48
CA ILE A 98 -15.56 -0.25 -1.45
C ILE A 98 -16.47 0.86 -0.92
N ALA A 99 -15.97 1.62 0.05
CA ALA A 99 -16.66 2.82 0.51
C ALA A 99 -16.57 3.93 -0.56
N PRO A 100 -17.67 4.64 -0.86
CA PRO A 100 -17.64 5.77 -1.80
C PRO A 100 -16.59 6.83 -1.44
N GLU A 101 -16.41 7.11 -0.15
CA GLU A 101 -15.44 8.07 0.36
C GLU A 101 -14.00 7.65 0.11
N SER A 102 -13.69 6.35 0.31
CA SER A 102 -12.36 5.78 -0.01
C SER A 102 -12.07 5.86 -1.51
N LEU A 103 -13.12 5.69 -2.33
CA LEU A 103 -12.98 5.82 -3.77
C LEU A 103 -12.63 7.26 -4.18
N VAL A 104 -13.31 8.25 -3.62
CA VAL A 104 -13.02 9.67 -3.87
C VAL A 104 -11.57 9.99 -3.49
N ALA A 105 -11.15 9.56 -2.30
CA ALA A 105 -9.79 9.76 -1.82
C ALA A 105 -8.74 9.11 -2.75
N ALA A 106 -9.01 7.89 -3.24
CA ALA A 106 -8.10 7.19 -4.15
C ALA A 106 -8.02 7.86 -5.53
N VAL A 107 -9.13 8.39 -6.03
CA VAL A 107 -9.19 9.17 -7.29
C VAL A 107 -8.32 10.44 -7.18
N ASP A 108 -8.45 11.16 -6.07
CA ASP A 108 -7.69 12.39 -5.83
C ASP A 108 -6.20 12.08 -5.62
N GLU A 109 -5.88 11.00 -4.92
CA GLU A 109 -4.49 10.60 -4.70
C GLU A 109 -3.83 10.08 -5.98
N ALA A 110 -4.56 9.38 -6.85
CA ALA A 110 -4.04 8.99 -8.16
C ALA A 110 -3.67 10.21 -9.00
N GLU A 111 -4.48 11.27 -8.99
CA GLU A 111 -4.14 12.52 -9.67
C GLU A 111 -2.95 13.23 -9.04
N ARG A 112 -2.89 13.30 -7.71
CA ARG A 112 -1.73 13.87 -6.99
C ARG A 112 -0.45 13.09 -7.26
N GLY A 113 -0.51 11.76 -7.28
CA GLY A 113 0.62 10.90 -7.61
C GLY A 113 1.14 11.13 -9.03
N ARG A 114 0.23 11.27 -9.99
CA ARG A 114 0.58 11.63 -11.37
C ARG A 114 1.29 12.99 -11.44
N CYS A 115 0.75 14.01 -10.78
CA CYS A 115 1.37 15.34 -10.73
C CYS A 115 2.74 15.29 -10.07
N TYR A 116 2.86 14.58 -8.94
CA TYR A 116 4.14 14.38 -8.26
C TYR A 116 5.20 13.74 -9.16
N LEU A 117 4.85 12.69 -9.92
CA LEU A 117 5.77 12.06 -10.86
C LEU A 117 6.26 13.04 -11.95
N ARG A 118 5.37 13.89 -12.48
CA ARG A 118 5.75 14.91 -13.46
C ARG A 118 6.70 15.97 -12.86
N GLU A 119 6.40 16.43 -11.66
CA GLU A 119 7.26 17.37 -10.93
C GLU A 119 8.63 16.75 -10.60
N LEU A 120 8.63 15.50 -10.15
CA LEU A 120 9.85 14.75 -9.86
C LEU A 120 10.72 14.62 -11.10
N ALA A 121 10.15 14.28 -12.26
CA ALA A 121 10.87 14.18 -13.53
C ALA A 121 11.59 15.48 -13.92
N GLY A 122 10.98 16.65 -13.67
CA GLY A 122 11.57 17.96 -13.90
C GLY A 122 12.50 18.47 -12.78
N SER A 123 12.61 17.76 -11.68
CA SER A 123 13.28 18.22 -10.47
C SER A 123 14.82 18.25 -10.58
N TYR A 124 15.46 19.04 -9.69
CA TYR A 124 16.91 18.99 -9.51
C TYR A 124 17.37 17.60 -9.04
N TRP A 125 16.57 16.93 -8.19
CA TRP A 125 16.86 15.60 -7.68
C TRP A 125 17.00 14.59 -8.84
N MET A 126 16.05 14.58 -9.75
CA MET A 126 16.07 13.69 -10.93
C MET A 126 17.30 13.96 -11.80
N ARG A 127 17.61 15.22 -12.09
CA ARG A 127 18.80 15.58 -12.86
C ARG A 127 20.10 15.13 -12.19
N ARG A 128 20.16 15.19 -10.86
CA ARG A 128 21.34 14.80 -10.10
C ARG A 128 21.56 13.27 -10.09
N HIS A 129 20.52 12.50 -9.85
CA HIS A 129 20.61 11.05 -9.63
C HIS A 129 20.39 10.22 -10.90
N CYS A 130 19.68 10.74 -11.89
CA CYS A 130 19.32 10.04 -13.12
C CYS A 130 19.85 10.71 -14.38
N HIS A 131 20.87 11.58 -14.27
CA HIS A 131 21.44 12.30 -15.42
C HIS A 131 21.96 11.33 -16.50
N GLY A 132 21.62 11.61 -17.76
CA GLY A 132 22.04 10.80 -18.91
C GLY A 132 21.27 9.48 -19.07
N TRP A 133 20.24 9.25 -18.28
CA TRP A 133 19.43 8.06 -18.39
C TRP A 133 18.21 8.30 -19.29
N SER A 134 18.34 7.90 -20.57
CA SER A 134 17.31 8.15 -21.58
C SER A 134 16.00 7.38 -21.36
N GLU A 135 16.02 6.27 -20.62
CA GLU A 135 14.82 5.47 -20.38
C GLU A 135 13.92 6.04 -19.28
N ILE A 136 14.42 6.93 -18.42
CA ILE A 136 13.66 7.39 -17.24
C ILE A 136 12.39 8.13 -17.64
N GLU A 137 12.43 8.94 -18.69
CA GLU A 137 11.25 9.69 -19.17
C GLU A 137 10.15 8.72 -19.58
N GLY A 138 10.48 7.67 -20.36
CA GLY A 138 9.51 6.65 -20.76
C GLY A 138 8.94 5.87 -19.58
N LEU A 139 9.73 5.62 -18.53
CA LEU A 139 9.26 4.95 -17.31
C LEU A 139 8.30 5.85 -16.51
N VAL A 140 8.61 7.14 -16.39
CA VAL A 140 7.72 8.12 -15.75
C VAL A 140 6.42 8.26 -16.55
N ASP A 141 6.50 8.36 -17.87
CA ASP A 141 5.32 8.45 -18.73
C ASP A 141 4.42 7.22 -18.57
N GLY A 142 5.01 6.02 -18.61
CA GLY A 142 4.26 4.77 -18.42
C GLY A 142 3.61 4.67 -17.02
N ALA A 143 4.27 5.16 -15.98
CA ALA A 143 3.68 5.22 -14.65
C ALA A 143 2.56 6.27 -14.59
N CYS A 144 2.73 7.47 -15.15
CA CYS A 144 1.68 8.48 -15.24
C CYS A 144 0.44 7.98 -15.99
N ASP A 145 0.61 7.29 -17.10
CA ASP A 145 -0.49 6.70 -17.86
C ASP A 145 -1.23 5.63 -17.05
N ALA A 146 -0.48 4.85 -16.24
CA ALA A 146 -1.08 3.87 -15.35
C ALA A 146 -1.91 4.53 -14.22
N PHE A 147 -1.46 5.65 -13.65
CA PHE A 147 -2.25 6.43 -12.69
C PHE A 147 -3.53 6.99 -13.33
N ILE A 148 -3.45 7.50 -14.56
CA ILE A 148 -4.62 7.97 -15.31
C ILE A 148 -5.61 6.82 -15.53
N ALA A 149 -5.14 5.69 -16.04
CA ALA A 149 -5.98 4.52 -16.30
C ALA A 149 -6.64 4.00 -15.01
N TYR A 150 -5.91 3.97 -13.90
CA TYR A 150 -6.41 3.59 -12.58
C TYR A 150 -7.54 4.54 -12.14
N ARG A 151 -7.29 5.85 -12.17
CA ARG A 151 -8.26 6.89 -11.83
C ARG A 151 -9.54 6.79 -12.65
N GLU A 152 -9.42 6.64 -13.97
CA GLU A 152 -10.58 6.57 -14.88
C GLU A 152 -11.39 5.28 -14.64
N ALA A 153 -10.74 4.16 -14.36
CA ALA A 153 -11.43 2.91 -14.02
C ALA A 153 -12.17 3.03 -12.67
N LEU A 154 -11.58 3.68 -11.67
CA LEU A 154 -12.26 3.95 -10.40
C LEU A 154 -13.52 4.78 -10.62
N ARG A 155 -13.44 5.85 -11.43
CA ARG A 155 -14.57 6.75 -11.72
C ARG A 155 -15.67 6.11 -12.57
N GLY A 156 -15.27 5.41 -13.64
CA GLY A 156 -16.20 4.92 -14.65
C GLY A 156 -16.79 3.56 -14.36
N GLU A 157 -15.99 2.64 -13.82
CA GLU A 157 -16.39 1.24 -13.69
C GLU A 157 -16.76 0.86 -12.25
N ILE A 158 -16.08 1.43 -11.24
CA ILE A 158 -16.21 1.02 -9.85
C ILE A 158 -17.19 1.92 -9.09
N ALA A 159 -17.19 3.23 -9.36
CA ALA A 159 -17.97 4.21 -8.61
C ALA A 159 -19.45 3.88 -8.52
N GLY A 160 -20.06 3.43 -9.62
CA GLY A 160 -21.50 3.08 -9.64
C GLY A 160 -21.87 1.85 -8.81
N ARG A 161 -20.88 1.07 -8.37
CA ARG A 161 -21.06 -0.16 -7.59
C ARG A 161 -20.63 0.00 -6.13
N ALA A 162 -19.81 1.00 -5.81
CA ALA A 162 -19.26 1.25 -4.49
C ALA A 162 -20.36 1.64 -3.50
N LYS A 163 -20.53 0.86 -2.44
CA LYS A 163 -21.55 1.06 -1.38
C LYS A 163 -21.11 0.47 -0.03
N GLY A 164 -19.84 0.09 0.08
CA GLY A 164 -19.26 -0.47 1.31
C GLY A 164 -19.23 0.56 2.44
N PRO A 165 -19.10 0.12 3.69
CA PRO A 165 -18.94 1.01 4.83
C PRO A 165 -17.52 1.61 4.86
N LEU A 166 -17.40 2.88 5.25
CA LEU A 166 -16.11 3.53 5.47
C LEU A 166 -15.42 3.02 6.75
N GLY A 167 -16.22 2.75 7.78
CA GLY A 167 -15.71 2.32 9.09
C GLY A 167 -15.35 0.83 9.11
N CYS A 168 -14.36 0.49 9.89
CA CYS A 168 -13.92 -0.91 10.10
C CYS A 168 -14.84 -1.72 11.03
N GLY A 169 -15.83 -1.08 11.67
CA GLY A 169 -16.69 -1.69 12.67
C GLY A 169 -16.10 -1.71 14.08
N GLU A 170 -16.98 -1.84 15.07
CA GLU A 170 -16.59 -1.77 16.49
C GLU A 170 -15.66 -2.89 16.92
N ASP A 171 -15.95 -4.12 16.49
CA ASP A 171 -15.13 -5.29 16.86
C ASP A 171 -13.71 -5.19 16.31
N HIS A 172 -13.57 -4.77 15.04
CA HIS A 172 -12.25 -4.57 14.47
C HIS A 172 -11.51 -3.39 15.13
N MET A 173 -12.22 -2.30 15.46
CA MET A 173 -11.62 -1.19 16.21
C MET A 173 -11.12 -1.65 17.58
N ARG A 174 -11.91 -2.41 18.33
CA ARG A 174 -11.49 -2.99 19.63
C ARG A 174 -10.29 -3.91 19.47
N PHE A 175 -10.27 -4.71 18.42
CA PHE A 175 -9.12 -5.56 18.11
C PHE A 175 -7.85 -4.74 17.85
N LEU A 176 -7.92 -3.68 17.05
CA LEU A 176 -6.79 -2.79 16.79
C LEU A 176 -6.31 -2.07 18.07
N LEU A 177 -7.24 -1.56 18.89
CA LEU A 177 -6.89 -0.95 20.17
C LEU A 177 -6.10 -1.92 21.04
N ARG A 178 -6.53 -3.16 21.11
CA ARG A 178 -5.87 -4.20 21.93
C ARG A 178 -4.50 -4.62 21.36
N HIS A 179 -4.42 -4.90 20.07
CA HIS A 179 -3.25 -5.53 19.47
C HIS A 179 -2.27 -4.55 18.83
N ARG A 180 -2.72 -3.44 18.30
CA ARG A 180 -1.85 -2.42 17.69
C ARG A 180 -1.43 -1.33 18.67
N HIS A 181 -2.34 -0.94 19.56
CA HIS A 181 -2.14 0.18 20.49
C HIS A 181 -1.96 -0.25 21.94
N PHE A 182 -2.11 -1.54 22.26
CA PHE A 182 -1.94 -2.10 23.61
C PHE A 182 -2.80 -1.41 24.70
N MET A 183 -4.04 -1.03 24.32
CA MET A 183 -5.01 -0.34 25.18
C MET A 183 -6.06 -1.29 25.74
#